data_ae0b13147fe050f79a01aa400ef45df6
#
_entry.id   ae0b13147fe050f79a01aa400ef45df6
#
_cell.length_a   1.000
_cell.length_b   1.000
_cell.length_c   1.000
_cell.angle_alpha   90.00
_cell.angle_beta   90.00
_cell.angle_gamma   90.00
#
_symmetry.space_group_name_H-M   'P 1'
#
loop_
_entity.id
_entity.type
_entity.pdbx_description
1 polymer ?
#
loop_
_entity_poly.entity_id
_entity_poly.type
_entity_poly.pdbx_seq_one_letter_code
_entity_poly.pdbx_strand_id
1 'polypeptide(L)'
;MRVAQPFKRLSTAHPAPILFNSLEAWLSHLETAHPVGIDMGLERISRVKAALDLHFDCPVITVAGTNGKGSTCAYLESILLASGYRVGCHTSPHLLTFNERARINGEDVKDALLLESFTAVENARVSLLDAPSLTYFEFTTLAIIYLFSKANLDAVILEVGMGGRLDAVNIVDADCAIVTSIDIDHADFLGGTREAIGLEKAGIFRPEHIAVCGDPVPPQSLIDYAQKLGCDLWLQGRDYNFQGDKQQWGWAGRGRRFSGLGYPALRGANQILNASAVIAALMALHQRLPVSAQDIRNGFAMVELPGRFQVLPGQPTVVLDVAHNPHAAATLGQSLDKMGYHPYTYAIFGAMADKDIEGVIKPLLNIVDFWFCTDLPTPRAAPAKSLAQKLESMGVKPKNGADGGIEIFENPALAYQKALSMAGEGDRIVIFGSFYTVAGVMAYRNNQAH
;
A
#
# COMPACT_ATOMS: atom_id res chain seq x y z
N MET A 1 -44.76 31.06 -46.97
CA MET A 1 -43.31 31.13 -46.84
C MET A 1 -42.95 31.01 -45.38
N ARG A 2 -42.48 29.84 -44.93
CA ARG A 2 -41.92 29.67 -43.58
C ARG A 2 -40.42 29.87 -43.69
N VAL A 3 -39.90 30.89 -43.03
CA VAL A 3 -38.48 31.19 -42.95
C VAL A 3 -37.85 30.15 -42.00
N ALA A 4 -36.94 29.35 -42.53
CA ALA A 4 -36.14 28.41 -41.73
C ALA A 4 -35.17 29.20 -40.86
N GLN A 5 -35.23 29.00 -39.54
CA GLN A 5 -34.22 29.52 -38.60
C GLN A 5 -32.89 28.77 -38.80
N PRO A 6 -31.74 29.45 -38.82
CA PRO A 6 -30.46 28.79 -38.95
C PRO A 6 -30.14 27.98 -37.68
N PHE A 7 -29.79 26.72 -37.87
CA PHE A 7 -29.21 25.87 -36.82
C PHE A 7 -27.99 26.58 -36.24
N LYS A 8 -28.04 26.95 -34.93
CA LYS A 8 -26.86 27.35 -34.18
C LYS A 8 -25.91 26.15 -34.15
N ARG A 9 -24.78 26.25 -34.85
CA ARG A 9 -23.65 25.35 -34.65
C ARG A 9 -23.24 25.50 -33.19
N LEU A 10 -23.42 24.45 -32.37
CA LEU A 10 -22.79 24.34 -31.06
C LEU A 10 -21.30 24.41 -31.32
N SER A 11 -20.65 25.36 -30.73
CA SER A 11 -19.18 25.48 -30.70
C SER A 11 -18.63 24.23 -30.02
N THR A 12 -17.93 23.36 -30.74
CA THR A 12 -17.24 22.19 -30.26
C THR A 12 -15.85 22.57 -29.73
N ALA A 13 -15.74 23.69 -29.02
CA ALA A 13 -14.47 24.06 -28.40
C ALA A 13 -14.21 23.13 -27.20
N HIS A 14 -13.16 22.30 -27.29
CA HIS A 14 -12.66 21.55 -26.14
C HIS A 14 -12.27 22.51 -25.03
N PRO A 15 -12.51 22.18 -23.75
CA PRO A 15 -12.04 22.99 -22.65
C PRO A 15 -10.50 23.12 -22.72
N ALA A 16 -9.99 24.29 -22.34
CA ALA A 16 -8.55 24.46 -22.22
C ALA A 16 -8.00 23.62 -21.06
N PRO A 17 -6.80 23.02 -21.22
CA PRO A 17 -6.17 22.28 -20.12
C PRO A 17 -5.85 23.21 -18.95
N ILE A 18 -6.05 22.69 -17.72
CA ILE A 18 -5.61 23.36 -16.50
C ILE A 18 -4.20 22.86 -16.20
N LEU A 19 -3.21 23.74 -16.18
CA LEU A 19 -1.80 23.40 -15.99
C LEU A 19 -1.22 24.14 -14.79
N PHE A 20 -0.38 23.44 -14.02
CA PHE A 20 0.31 24.00 -12.87
C PHE A 20 1.82 23.79 -13.00
N ASN A 21 2.60 24.68 -12.39
CA ASN A 21 4.07 24.67 -12.44
C ASN A 21 4.72 23.97 -11.23
N SER A 22 3.92 23.50 -10.28
CA SER A 22 4.41 22.74 -9.11
C SER A 22 3.53 21.52 -8.83
N LEU A 23 4.14 20.48 -8.28
CA LEU A 23 3.44 19.26 -7.90
C LEU A 23 2.39 19.55 -6.81
N GLU A 24 2.73 20.38 -5.83
CA GLU A 24 1.82 20.78 -4.75
C GLU A 24 0.53 21.43 -5.30
N ALA A 25 0.67 22.36 -6.26
CA ALA A 25 -0.50 23.00 -6.88
C ALA A 25 -1.36 22.00 -7.66
N TRP A 26 -0.75 21.04 -8.36
CA TRP A 26 -1.47 19.95 -9.01
C TRP A 26 -2.24 19.10 -8.01
N LEU A 27 -1.58 18.63 -6.97
CA LEU A 27 -2.18 17.74 -5.97
C LEU A 27 -3.34 18.44 -5.24
N SER A 28 -3.16 19.70 -4.84
CA SER A 28 -4.22 20.52 -4.23
C SER A 28 -5.43 20.72 -5.15
N HIS A 29 -5.20 20.94 -6.46
CA HIS A 29 -6.29 21.02 -7.43
C HIS A 29 -7.04 19.68 -7.55
N LEU A 30 -6.31 18.57 -7.65
CA LEU A 30 -6.89 17.24 -7.85
C LEU A 30 -7.75 16.77 -6.66
N GLU A 31 -7.49 17.25 -5.44
CA GLU A 31 -8.33 16.95 -4.27
C GLU A 31 -9.77 17.41 -4.43
N THR A 32 -10.02 18.41 -5.27
CA THR A 32 -11.34 19.02 -5.50
C THR A 32 -11.84 18.88 -6.94
N ALA A 33 -11.05 18.31 -7.83
CA ALA A 33 -11.36 18.20 -9.26
C ALA A 33 -12.52 17.23 -9.58
N HIS A 34 -12.83 16.32 -8.64
CA HIS A 34 -13.95 15.38 -8.74
C HIS A 34 -14.91 15.56 -7.56
N PRO A 35 -16.26 15.44 -7.76
CA PRO A 35 -17.25 15.71 -6.71
C PRO A 35 -17.11 14.83 -5.46
N VAL A 36 -16.59 13.61 -5.61
CA VAL A 36 -16.42 12.65 -4.52
C VAL A 36 -14.99 12.10 -4.49
N GLY A 37 -14.46 11.87 -3.30
CA GLY A 37 -13.07 11.41 -3.14
C GLY A 37 -12.85 9.95 -3.58
N ILE A 38 -13.88 9.11 -3.52
CA ILE A 38 -13.86 7.71 -3.96
C ILE A 38 -15.06 7.49 -4.87
N ASP A 39 -14.80 7.16 -6.13
CA ASP A 39 -15.80 6.80 -7.14
C ASP A 39 -15.30 5.59 -7.92
N MET A 40 -15.81 4.41 -7.54
CA MET A 40 -15.36 3.12 -8.07
C MET A 40 -15.88 2.89 -9.49
N GLY A 41 -14.96 2.74 -10.44
CA GLY A 41 -15.31 2.48 -11.84
C GLY A 41 -14.11 2.66 -12.76
N LEU A 42 -14.11 1.99 -13.90
CA LEU A 42 -13.01 2.05 -14.88
C LEU A 42 -13.35 2.84 -16.14
N GLU A 43 -14.60 3.24 -16.32
CA GLU A 43 -15.05 3.85 -17.59
C GLU A 43 -14.34 5.18 -17.86
N ARG A 44 -14.34 6.10 -16.89
CA ARG A 44 -13.73 7.43 -17.01
C ARG A 44 -12.24 7.36 -17.33
N ILE A 45 -11.50 6.62 -16.48
CA ILE A 45 -10.05 6.50 -16.59
C ILE A 45 -9.64 5.73 -17.87
N SER A 46 -10.40 4.71 -18.29
CA SER A 46 -10.14 3.94 -19.52
C SER A 46 -10.27 4.80 -20.77
N ARG A 47 -11.21 5.74 -20.80
CA ARG A 47 -11.37 6.69 -21.89
C ARG A 47 -10.16 7.61 -22.02
N VAL A 48 -9.66 8.13 -20.91
CA VAL A 48 -8.47 8.99 -20.92
C VAL A 48 -7.22 8.16 -21.25
N LYS A 49 -7.08 6.93 -20.72
CA LYS A 49 -6.01 6.00 -21.10
C LYS A 49 -5.96 5.77 -22.62
N ALA A 50 -7.12 5.56 -23.25
CA ALA A 50 -7.21 5.33 -24.70
C ALA A 50 -6.70 6.54 -25.50
N ALA A 51 -6.88 7.77 -25.01
CA ALA A 51 -6.35 8.99 -25.63
C ALA A 51 -4.84 9.18 -25.42
N LEU A 52 -4.22 8.46 -24.46
CA LEU A 52 -2.77 8.48 -24.19
C LEU A 52 -1.96 7.47 -25.02
N ASP A 53 -2.62 6.56 -25.74
CA ASP A 53 -1.96 5.44 -26.45
C ASP A 53 -0.92 4.73 -25.56
N LEU A 54 -1.39 4.25 -24.41
CA LEU A 54 -0.58 3.72 -23.35
C LEU A 54 -0.48 2.19 -23.46
N HIS A 55 0.74 1.65 -23.59
CA HIS A 55 1.03 0.22 -23.61
C HIS A 55 2.38 -0.09 -22.96
N PHE A 56 2.58 -1.36 -22.60
CA PHE A 56 3.83 -1.89 -22.05
C PHE A 56 4.31 -3.06 -22.88
N ASP A 57 5.60 -3.05 -23.23
CA ASP A 57 6.29 -4.17 -23.89
C ASP A 57 6.93 -5.13 -22.87
N CYS A 58 6.99 -4.74 -21.60
CA CYS A 58 7.55 -5.52 -20.50
C CYS A 58 6.45 -6.14 -19.63
N PRO A 59 6.78 -7.19 -18.81
CA PRO A 59 5.83 -7.75 -17.87
C PRO A 59 5.30 -6.75 -16.87
N VAL A 60 3.98 -6.78 -16.67
CA VAL A 60 3.27 -6.01 -15.64
C VAL A 60 2.84 -6.97 -14.52
N ILE A 61 3.25 -6.67 -13.29
CA ILE A 61 2.89 -7.41 -12.07
C ILE A 61 1.96 -6.54 -11.23
N THR A 62 0.71 -6.96 -11.08
CA THR A 62 -0.28 -6.22 -10.26
C THR A 62 -0.48 -6.91 -8.92
N VAL A 63 -0.41 -6.14 -7.82
CA VAL A 63 -0.48 -6.66 -6.45
C VAL A 63 -1.71 -6.10 -5.74
N ALA A 64 -2.66 -6.97 -5.39
CA ALA A 64 -3.81 -6.69 -4.54
C ALA A 64 -3.71 -7.44 -3.20
N GLY A 65 -4.57 -7.08 -2.26
CA GLY A 65 -4.66 -7.72 -0.95
C GLY A 65 -5.20 -6.77 0.11
N THR A 66 -5.55 -7.28 1.26
CA THR A 66 -5.91 -6.42 2.40
C THR A 66 -4.63 -5.87 3.02
N ASN A 67 -3.73 -6.73 3.46
CA ASN A 67 -2.43 -6.37 4.02
C ASN A 67 -1.29 -7.02 3.21
N GLY A 68 -0.07 -6.47 3.30
CA GLY A 68 1.11 -7.05 2.66
C GLY A 68 1.39 -6.59 1.23
N LYS A 69 0.51 -5.80 0.59
CA LYS A 69 0.70 -5.30 -0.79
C LYS A 69 2.05 -4.58 -0.97
N GLY A 70 2.27 -3.50 -0.21
CA GLY A 70 3.50 -2.73 -0.29
C GLY A 70 4.76 -3.55 0.01
N SER A 71 4.71 -4.48 0.99
CA SER A 71 5.83 -5.41 1.25
C SER A 71 6.11 -6.33 0.07
N THR A 72 5.06 -6.84 -0.58
CA THR A 72 5.16 -7.69 -1.79
C THR A 72 5.76 -6.90 -2.96
N CYS A 73 5.32 -5.64 -3.17
CA CYS A 73 5.91 -4.75 -4.17
C CYS A 73 7.39 -4.48 -3.89
N ALA A 74 7.75 -4.19 -2.63
CA ALA A 74 9.14 -3.94 -2.24
C ALA A 74 10.04 -5.18 -2.45
N TYR A 75 9.55 -6.39 -2.15
CA TYR A 75 10.31 -7.62 -2.43
C TYR A 75 10.50 -7.84 -3.93
N LEU A 76 9.45 -7.67 -4.74
CA LEU A 76 9.55 -7.78 -6.19
C LEU A 76 10.56 -6.80 -6.75
N GLU A 77 10.44 -5.52 -6.38
CA GLU A 77 11.35 -4.46 -6.81
C GLU A 77 12.79 -4.78 -6.44
N SER A 78 13.06 -5.11 -5.17
CA SER A 78 14.41 -5.39 -4.68
C SER A 78 15.05 -6.61 -5.36
N ILE A 79 14.30 -7.69 -5.60
CA ILE A 79 14.82 -8.89 -6.27
C ILE A 79 15.10 -8.61 -7.76
N LEU A 80 14.19 -7.93 -8.45
CA LEU A 80 14.36 -7.59 -9.87
C LEU A 80 15.51 -6.62 -10.08
N LEU A 81 15.71 -5.65 -9.19
CA LEU A 81 16.89 -4.77 -9.20
C LEU A 81 18.18 -5.54 -8.94
N ALA A 82 18.19 -6.47 -7.99
CA ALA A 82 19.33 -7.35 -7.72
C ALA A 82 19.68 -8.23 -8.92
N SER A 83 18.70 -8.53 -9.79
CA SER A 83 18.87 -9.27 -11.04
C SER A 83 19.30 -8.36 -12.22
N GLY A 84 19.45 -7.06 -12.01
CA GLY A 84 19.89 -6.10 -13.03
C GLY A 84 18.78 -5.55 -13.94
N TYR A 85 17.49 -5.79 -13.62
CA TYR A 85 16.38 -5.25 -14.38
C TYR A 85 16.11 -3.78 -14.03
N ARG A 86 15.58 -3.03 -15.02
CA ARG A 86 15.05 -1.68 -14.82
C ARG A 86 13.58 -1.81 -14.44
N VAL A 87 13.23 -1.34 -13.25
CA VAL A 87 11.92 -1.58 -12.63
C VAL A 87 11.19 -0.28 -12.38
N GLY A 88 9.93 -0.19 -12.80
CA GLY A 88 8.97 0.81 -12.34
C GLY A 88 8.09 0.22 -11.24
N CYS A 89 7.96 0.90 -10.11
CA CYS A 89 7.13 0.45 -8.98
C CYS A 89 6.18 1.56 -8.54
N HIS A 90 4.87 1.31 -8.67
CA HIS A 90 3.81 2.16 -8.13
C HIS A 90 3.29 1.58 -6.83
N THR A 91 3.30 2.39 -5.76
CA THR A 91 2.76 2.02 -4.44
C THR A 91 1.89 3.15 -3.86
N SER A 92 0.93 2.80 -3.02
CA SER A 92 0.05 3.78 -2.34
C SER A 92 -0.49 3.27 -1.00
N PRO A 93 -0.74 4.20 -0.04
CA PRO A 93 -0.39 5.62 -0.06
C PRO A 93 1.10 5.86 0.19
N HIS A 94 1.56 7.12 0.06
CA HIS A 94 2.89 7.54 0.48
C HIS A 94 2.95 7.85 1.99
N LEU A 95 4.15 7.96 2.54
CA LEU A 95 4.39 8.38 3.92
C LEU A 95 4.67 9.88 4.00
N LEU A 96 5.71 10.37 3.36
CA LEU A 96 6.17 11.75 3.48
C LEU A 96 5.90 12.58 2.23
N THR A 97 6.23 12.07 1.04
CA THR A 97 6.12 12.80 -0.21
C THR A 97 5.36 12.01 -1.26
N PHE A 98 4.65 12.72 -2.14
CA PHE A 98 3.89 12.09 -3.22
C PHE A 98 4.79 11.24 -4.14
N ASN A 99 6.05 11.63 -4.30
CA ASN A 99 7.03 10.98 -5.17
C ASN A 99 7.26 9.50 -4.83
N GLU A 100 7.12 9.11 -3.55
CA GLU A 100 7.16 7.72 -3.09
C GLU A 100 6.18 6.80 -3.83
N ARG A 101 5.11 7.37 -4.43
CA ARG A 101 4.12 6.61 -5.21
C ARG A 101 4.63 6.12 -6.55
N ALA A 102 5.74 6.65 -7.01
CA ALA A 102 6.35 6.28 -8.29
C ALA A 102 7.87 6.17 -8.13
N ARG A 103 8.38 4.95 -8.17
CA ARG A 103 9.82 4.70 -8.16
C ARG A 103 10.26 4.10 -9.49
N ILE A 104 11.42 4.53 -9.93
CA ILE A 104 12.15 3.94 -11.06
C ILE A 104 13.51 3.52 -10.56
N ASN A 105 13.83 2.23 -10.72
CA ASN A 105 15.08 1.63 -10.25
C ASN A 105 15.33 1.84 -8.74
N GLY A 106 14.30 1.79 -7.93
CA GLY A 106 14.37 1.95 -6.47
C GLY A 106 14.43 3.39 -5.98
N GLU A 107 14.49 4.37 -6.88
CA GLU A 107 14.52 5.80 -6.54
C GLU A 107 13.17 6.47 -6.82
N ASP A 108 12.75 7.35 -5.92
CA ASP A 108 11.56 8.17 -6.10
C ASP A 108 11.73 9.08 -7.30
N VAL A 109 10.70 9.16 -8.16
CA VAL A 109 10.76 10.02 -9.34
C VAL A 109 10.75 11.50 -8.96
N LYS A 110 11.48 12.31 -9.73
CA LYS A 110 11.56 13.76 -9.53
C LYS A 110 10.28 14.46 -9.98
N ASP A 111 9.95 15.58 -9.36
CA ASP A 111 8.77 16.41 -9.67
C ASP A 111 8.64 16.70 -11.16
N ALA A 112 9.74 16.99 -11.85
CA ALA A 112 9.72 17.33 -13.27
C ALA A 112 9.06 16.23 -14.13
N LEU A 113 9.36 14.94 -13.87
CA LEU A 113 8.76 13.82 -14.60
C LEU A 113 7.28 13.63 -14.26
N LEU A 114 6.89 13.88 -12.99
CA LEU A 114 5.49 13.85 -12.57
C LEU A 114 4.71 14.99 -13.24
N LEU A 115 5.25 16.20 -13.30
CA LEU A 115 4.62 17.36 -13.93
C LEU A 115 4.39 17.14 -15.43
N GLU A 116 5.38 16.57 -16.15
CA GLU A 116 5.21 16.18 -17.54
C GLU A 116 4.08 15.17 -17.72
N SER A 117 4.02 14.16 -16.84
CA SER A 117 3.01 13.12 -16.90
C SER A 117 1.62 13.64 -16.55
N PHE A 118 1.50 14.53 -15.56
CA PHE A 118 0.25 15.18 -15.20
C PHE A 118 -0.27 16.06 -16.35
N THR A 119 0.63 16.81 -16.99
CA THR A 119 0.34 17.59 -18.18
C THR A 119 -0.16 16.73 -19.34
N ALA A 120 0.45 15.58 -19.56
CA ALA A 120 0.04 14.64 -20.61
C ALA A 120 -1.36 14.09 -20.35
N VAL A 121 -1.65 13.68 -19.11
CA VAL A 121 -2.98 13.16 -18.71
C VAL A 121 -4.05 14.24 -18.86
N GLU A 122 -3.79 15.47 -18.43
CA GLU A 122 -4.73 16.59 -18.56
C GLU A 122 -5.01 16.90 -20.03
N ASN A 123 -3.99 16.98 -20.86
CA ASN A 123 -4.16 17.19 -22.31
C ASN A 123 -4.99 16.06 -22.95
N ALA A 124 -4.75 14.81 -22.59
CA ALA A 124 -5.55 13.68 -23.06
C ALA A 124 -7.00 13.78 -22.59
N ARG A 125 -7.23 14.14 -21.33
CA ARG A 125 -8.55 14.29 -20.72
C ARG A 125 -9.38 15.36 -21.44
N VAL A 126 -8.82 16.55 -21.67
CA VAL A 126 -9.52 17.67 -22.32
C VAL A 126 -9.65 17.49 -23.83
N SER A 127 -8.90 16.59 -24.46
CA SER A 127 -9.09 16.22 -25.86
C SER A 127 -10.37 15.43 -26.11
N LEU A 128 -10.96 14.86 -25.08
CA LEU A 128 -12.25 14.19 -25.14
C LEU A 128 -13.39 15.22 -25.09
N LEU A 129 -14.44 15.00 -25.89
CA LEU A 129 -15.55 15.94 -26.09
C LEU A 129 -16.21 16.42 -24.79
N ASP A 130 -16.34 15.54 -23.80
CA ASP A 130 -16.97 15.79 -22.50
C ASP A 130 -15.97 15.96 -21.35
N ALA A 131 -14.67 15.89 -21.63
CA ALA A 131 -13.57 16.07 -20.67
C ALA A 131 -13.89 15.44 -19.29
N PRO A 132 -13.97 14.10 -19.17
CA PRO A 132 -14.45 13.43 -17.97
C PRO A 132 -13.64 13.86 -16.73
N SER A 133 -14.31 14.11 -15.59
CA SER A 133 -13.62 14.33 -14.34
C SER A 133 -13.03 13.01 -13.83
N LEU A 134 -11.82 13.05 -13.28
CA LEU A 134 -11.14 11.92 -12.64
C LEU A 134 -10.97 12.22 -11.15
N THR A 135 -11.12 11.19 -10.32
CA THR A 135 -10.76 11.30 -8.90
C THR A 135 -9.25 11.55 -8.77
N TYR A 136 -8.82 12.06 -7.60
CA TYR A 136 -7.40 12.21 -7.28
C TYR A 136 -6.61 10.93 -7.59
N PHE A 137 -7.13 9.78 -7.16
CA PHE A 137 -6.45 8.49 -7.33
C PHE A 137 -6.42 8.06 -8.80
N GLU A 138 -7.52 8.20 -9.55
CA GLU A 138 -7.56 7.86 -10.98
C GLU A 138 -6.56 8.71 -11.78
N PHE A 139 -6.54 10.03 -11.55
CA PHE A 139 -5.64 10.93 -12.27
C PHE A 139 -4.18 10.64 -11.99
N THR A 140 -3.82 10.56 -10.69
CA THR A 140 -2.43 10.36 -10.29
C THR A 140 -1.90 8.97 -10.67
N THR A 141 -2.73 7.93 -10.55
CA THR A 141 -2.39 6.57 -10.99
C THR A 141 -2.15 6.54 -12.50
N LEU A 142 -3.05 7.13 -13.29
CA LEU A 142 -2.88 7.17 -14.75
C LEU A 142 -1.61 7.93 -15.16
N ALA A 143 -1.28 9.03 -14.49
CA ALA A 143 -0.07 9.78 -14.76
C ALA A 143 1.21 8.95 -14.44
N ILE A 144 1.22 8.19 -13.34
CA ILE A 144 2.35 7.31 -13.01
C ILE A 144 2.48 6.17 -14.02
N ILE A 145 1.35 5.55 -14.41
CA ILE A 145 1.34 4.50 -15.43
C ILE A 145 1.84 5.04 -16.78
N TYR A 146 1.42 6.27 -17.16
CA TYR A 146 1.93 6.94 -18.36
C TYR A 146 3.44 7.17 -18.28
N LEU A 147 3.95 7.68 -17.16
CA LEU A 147 5.38 7.86 -16.94
C LEU A 147 6.14 6.55 -17.14
N PHE A 148 5.67 5.46 -16.55
CA PHE A 148 6.31 4.14 -16.68
C PHE A 148 6.29 3.64 -18.13
N SER A 149 5.24 3.89 -18.89
CA SER A 149 5.17 3.51 -20.31
C SER A 149 6.20 4.22 -21.19
N LYS A 150 6.77 5.35 -20.72
CA LYS A 150 7.81 6.11 -21.42
C LYS A 150 9.23 5.85 -20.89
N ALA A 151 9.37 5.11 -19.79
CA ALA A 151 10.64 4.98 -19.06
C ALA A 151 11.55 3.81 -19.52
N ASN A 152 11.19 3.09 -20.59
CA ASN A 152 11.98 1.95 -21.11
C ASN A 152 12.36 0.94 -20.01
N LEU A 153 11.35 0.38 -19.34
CA LEU A 153 11.47 -0.54 -18.21
C LEU A 153 11.51 -2.00 -18.68
N ASP A 154 12.10 -2.88 -17.86
CA ASP A 154 12.12 -4.33 -18.07
C ASP A 154 11.00 -5.03 -17.29
N ALA A 155 10.45 -4.37 -16.24
CA ALA A 155 9.28 -4.82 -15.48
C ALA A 155 8.56 -3.63 -14.84
N VAL A 156 7.23 -3.76 -14.68
CA VAL A 156 6.39 -2.79 -13.98
C VAL A 156 5.63 -3.50 -12.86
N ILE A 157 5.66 -2.91 -11.66
CA ILE A 157 4.96 -3.38 -10.47
C ILE A 157 3.90 -2.34 -10.10
N LEU A 158 2.64 -2.78 -9.98
CA LEU A 158 1.52 -1.90 -9.69
C LEU A 158 0.79 -2.37 -8.43
N GLU A 159 0.79 -1.56 -7.38
CA GLU A 159 0.01 -1.79 -6.17
C GLU A 159 -1.42 -1.28 -6.34
N VAL A 160 -2.40 -2.15 -6.10
CA VAL A 160 -3.83 -1.78 -6.04
C VAL A 160 -4.09 -0.90 -4.82
N GLY A 161 -4.76 0.22 -5.00
CA GLY A 161 -5.14 1.10 -3.89
C GLY A 161 -6.22 0.48 -3.01
N MET A 162 -7.35 0.06 -3.61
CA MET A 162 -8.47 -0.53 -2.89
C MET A 162 -9.22 -1.57 -3.74
N GLY A 163 -9.55 -2.72 -3.12
CA GLY A 163 -10.27 -3.80 -3.80
C GLY A 163 -9.40 -4.48 -4.85
N GLY A 164 -9.68 -4.24 -6.11
CA GLY A 164 -8.96 -4.75 -7.27
C GLY A 164 -9.75 -4.54 -8.57
N ARG A 165 -10.93 -5.13 -8.68
CA ARG A 165 -11.75 -5.16 -9.90
C ARG A 165 -12.01 -3.78 -10.50
N LEU A 166 -12.36 -2.80 -9.68
CA LEU A 166 -12.69 -1.42 -10.07
C LEU A 166 -11.63 -0.40 -9.67
N ASP A 167 -10.45 -0.85 -9.26
CA ASP A 167 -9.33 0.03 -8.92
C ASP A 167 -8.70 0.63 -10.19
N ALA A 168 -8.26 1.88 -10.11
CA ALA A 168 -7.63 2.59 -11.22
C ALA A 168 -6.43 1.86 -11.83
N VAL A 169 -5.66 1.13 -11.03
CA VAL A 169 -4.53 0.30 -11.49
C VAL A 169 -4.99 -0.80 -12.47
N ASN A 170 -6.21 -1.32 -12.30
CA ASN A 170 -6.73 -2.43 -13.08
C ASN A 170 -7.12 -2.07 -14.54
N ILE A 171 -6.89 -0.83 -14.97
CA ILE A 171 -6.96 -0.45 -16.40
C ILE A 171 -5.83 -1.06 -17.22
N VAL A 172 -4.77 -1.55 -16.59
CA VAL A 172 -3.66 -2.26 -17.24
C VAL A 172 -3.82 -3.75 -17.02
N ASP A 173 -3.71 -4.54 -18.08
CA ASP A 173 -3.75 -5.99 -17.98
C ASP A 173 -2.44 -6.51 -17.39
N ALA A 174 -2.53 -7.28 -16.31
CA ALA A 174 -1.38 -7.85 -15.64
C ALA A 174 -0.94 -9.17 -16.32
N ASP A 175 0.35 -9.34 -16.56
CA ASP A 175 0.95 -10.64 -16.94
C ASP A 175 1.00 -11.60 -15.74
N CYS A 176 1.13 -11.02 -14.54
CA CYS A 176 1.05 -11.76 -13.28
C CYS A 176 0.29 -10.92 -12.24
N ALA A 177 -0.74 -11.49 -11.67
CA ALA A 177 -1.52 -10.87 -10.60
C ALA A 177 -1.25 -11.58 -9.27
N ILE A 178 -1.00 -10.83 -8.20
CA ILE A 178 -0.76 -11.36 -6.86
C ILE A 178 -1.85 -10.85 -5.92
N VAL A 179 -2.54 -11.75 -5.23
CA VAL A 179 -3.41 -11.42 -4.10
C VAL A 179 -2.71 -11.90 -2.82
N THR A 180 -2.35 -10.98 -1.94
CA THR A 180 -1.56 -11.24 -0.73
C THR A 180 -2.42 -11.90 0.36
N SER A 181 -3.02 -11.11 1.25
CA SER A 181 -3.97 -11.60 2.26
C SER A 181 -5.36 -11.04 2.01
N ILE A 182 -6.38 -11.76 2.43
CA ILE A 182 -7.78 -11.36 2.30
C ILE A 182 -8.39 -11.31 3.69
N ASP A 183 -8.80 -10.11 4.12
CA ASP A 183 -9.50 -9.91 5.37
C ASP A 183 -10.47 -8.72 5.25
N ILE A 184 -11.30 -8.51 6.29
CA ILE A 184 -12.30 -7.46 6.29
C ILE A 184 -11.61 -6.10 6.47
N ASP A 185 -11.70 -5.28 5.43
CA ASP A 185 -11.33 -3.87 5.43
C ASP A 185 -12.13 -3.17 4.32
N HIS A 186 -12.40 -1.87 4.49
CA HIS A 186 -13.21 -1.09 3.56
C HIS A 186 -14.59 -1.73 3.25
N ALA A 187 -15.26 -2.27 4.28
CA ALA A 187 -16.49 -3.04 4.14
C ALA A 187 -17.61 -2.30 3.39
N ASP A 188 -17.69 -0.98 3.52
CA ASP A 188 -18.67 -0.12 2.83
C ASP A 188 -18.53 -0.16 1.30
N PHE A 189 -17.33 -0.45 0.78
CA PHE A 189 -17.02 -0.50 -0.65
C PHE A 189 -16.87 -1.92 -1.19
N LEU A 190 -16.30 -2.83 -0.39
CA LEU A 190 -15.88 -4.16 -0.85
C LEU A 190 -16.79 -5.29 -0.34
N GLY A 191 -17.71 -4.97 0.59
CA GLY A 191 -18.56 -5.93 1.25
C GLY A 191 -18.02 -6.42 2.60
N GLY A 192 -18.92 -6.94 3.44
CA GLY A 192 -18.64 -7.31 4.84
C GLY A 192 -18.14 -8.75 5.04
N THR A 193 -17.75 -9.47 3.98
CA THR A 193 -17.30 -10.86 4.07
C THR A 193 -16.01 -11.10 3.30
N ARG A 194 -15.20 -12.05 3.75
CA ARG A 194 -13.98 -12.46 3.04
C ARG A 194 -14.26 -12.95 1.62
N GLU A 195 -15.42 -13.57 1.39
CA GLU A 195 -15.84 -14.05 0.07
C GLU A 195 -16.08 -12.89 -0.90
N ALA A 196 -16.80 -11.84 -0.46
CA ALA A 196 -17.04 -10.65 -1.28
C ALA A 196 -15.71 -9.92 -1.59
N ILE A 197 -14.89 -9.71 -0.57
CA ILE A 197 -13.57 -9.04 -0.70
C ILE A 197 -12.62 -9.86 -1.60
N GLY A 198 -12.64 -11.18 -1.47
CA GLY A 198 -11.84 -12.09 -2.31
C GLY A 198 -12.20 -11.98 -3.78
N LEU A 199 -13.49 -11.91 -4.09
CA LEU A 199 -13.98 -11.73 -5.46
C LEU A 199 -13.56 -10.37 -6.06
N GLU A 200 -13.67 -9.28 -5.28
CA GLU A 200 -13.21 -7.95 -5.72
C GLU A 200 -11.70 -7.94 -6.00
N LYS A 201 -10.90 -8.60 -5.16
CA LYS A 201 -9.45 -8.70 -5.37
C LYS A 201 -9.08 -9.58 -6.55
N ALA A 202 -9.78 -10.70 -6.74
CA ALA A 202 -9.60 -11.58 -7.90
C ALA A 202 -9.89 -10.89 -9.24
N GLY A 203 -10.62 -9.76 -9.24
CA GLY A 203 -10.88 -8.96 -10.43
C GLY A 203 -9.66 -8.39 -11.16
N ILE A 204 -8.45 -8.52 -10.59
CA ILE A 204 -7.18 -8.21 -11.26
C ILE A 204 -6.64 -9.39 -12.11
N PHE A 205 -7.21 -10.59 -11.98
CA PHE A 205 -6.81 -11.76 -12.76
C PHE A 205 -7.19 -11.59 -14.24
N ARG A 206 -6.44 -12.25 -15.11
CA ARG A 206 -6.69 -12.24 -16.58
C ARG A 206 -6.72 -13.68 -17.10
N PRO A 207 -7.52 -13.95 -18.15
CA PRO A 207 -7.56 -15.27 -18.80
C PRO A 207 -6.15 -15.67 -19.27
N GLU A 208 -5.78 -16.93 -19.06
CA GLU A 208 -4.51 -17.51 -19.50
C GLU A 208 -3.24 -16.89 -18.87
N HIS A 209 -3.39 -15.85 -18.00
CA HIS A 209 -2.28 -15.24 -17.31
C HIS A 209 -2.07 -15.85 -15.91
N ILE A 210 -0.92 -15.53 -15.32
CA ILE A 210 -0.51 -16.02 -14.00
C ILE A 210 -1.30 -15.30 -12.91
N ALA A 211 -1.86 -16.06 -11.97
CA ALA A 211 -2.47 -15.57 -10.74
C ALA A 211 -1.84 -16.26 -9.53
N VAL A 212 -1.38 -15.51 -8.55
CA VAL A 212 -0.79 -16.04 -7.31
C VAL A 212 -1.64 -15.58 -6.12
N CYS A 213 -2.05 -16.51 -5.27
CA CYS A 213 -2.71 -16.21 -4.01
C CYS A 213 -1.82 -16.60 -2.84
N GLY A 214 -1.39 -15.61 -2.05
CA GLY A 214 -0.56 -15.78 -0.85
C GLY A 214 -1.36 -15.98 0.43
N ASP A 215 -2.70 -15.90 0.38
CA ASP A 215 -3.55 -16.20 1.53
C ASP A 215 -3.54 -17.71 1.81
N PRO A 216 -3.17 -18.16 3.04
CA PRO A 216 -3.11 -19.59 3.36
C PRO A 216 -4.49 -20.24 3.43
N VAL A 217 -5.55 -19.47 3.56
CA VAL A 217 -6.95 -19.92 3.60
C VAL A 217 -7.77 -19.04 2.63
N PRO A 218 -7.55 -19.16 1.31
CA PRO A 218 -8.19 -18.29 0.33
C PRO A 218 -9.72 -18.51 0.31
N PRO A 219 -10.53 -17.45 0.16
CA PRO A 219 -11.96 -17.57 -0.06
C PRO A 219 -12.27 -18.43 -1.29
N GLN A 220 -13.34 -19.23 -1.19
CA GLN A 220 -13.76 -20.10 -2.30
C GLN A 220 -14.16 -19.29 -3.53
N SER A 221 -14.76 -18.11 -3.34
CA SER A 221 -15.12 -17.17 -4.41
C SER A 221 -13.94 -16.78 -5.31
N LEU A 222 -12.74 -16.58 -4.74
CA LEU A 222 -11.53 -16.30 -5.51
C LEU A 222 -11.12 -17.50 -6.37
N ILE A 223 -11.17 -18.72 -5.79
CA ILE A 223 -10.80 -19.96 -6.49
C ILE A 223 -11.77 -20.21 -7.65
N ASP A 224 -13.07 -20.10 -7.39
CA ASP A 224 -14.12 -20.31 -8.40
C ASP A 224 -14.01 -19.30 -9.53
N TYR A 225 -13.74 -18.03 -9.19
CA TYR A 225 -13.53 -16.97 -10.19
C TYR A 225 -12.32 -17.26 -11.07
N ALA A 226 -11.18 -17.63 -10.47
CA ALA A 226 -9.96 -17.97 -11.20
C ALA A 226 -10.16 -19.17 -12.13
N GLN A 227 -10.88 -20.20 -11.67
CA GLN A 227 -11.22 -21.37 -12.46
C GLN A 227 -12.14 -21.01 -13.64
N LYS A 228 -13.19 -20.21 -13.37
CA LYS A 228 -14.11 -19.75 -14.42
C LYS A 228 -13.40 -18.88 -15.46
N LEU A 229 -12.45 -18.05 -15.03
CA LEU A 229 -11.67 -17.17 -15.89
C LEU A 229 -10.64 -17.94 -16.73
N GLY A 230 -10.17 -19.10 -16.24
CA GLY A 230 -9.14 -19.90 -16.91
C GLY A 230 -7.73 -19.33 -16.75
N CYS A 231 -7.42 -18.65 -15.64
CA CYS A 231 -6.07 -18.23 -15.34
C CYS A 231 -5.22 -19.34 -14.73
N ASP A 232 -3.89 -19.22 -14.81
CA ASP A 232 -2.95 -20.14 -14.16
C ASP A 232 -2.79 -19.79 -12.68
N LEU A 233 -3.68 -20.37 -11.84
CA LEU A 233 -3.74 -20.05 -10.40
C LEU A 233 -2.74 -20.88 -9.58
N TRP A 234 -1.87 -20.18 -8.83
CA TRP A 234 -0.94 -20.72 -7.85
C TRP A 234 -1.40 -20.39 -6.43
N LEU A 235 -1.73 -21.40 -5.65
CA LEU A 235 -2.20 -21.25 -4.26
C LEU A 235 -1.11 -21.61 -3.24
N GLN A 236 -0.92 -20.77 -2.25
CA GLN A 236 -0.13 -21.09 -1.05
C GLN A 236 -0.68 -22.37 -0.38
N GLY A 237 0.21 -23.30 -0.04
CA GLY A 237 -0.15 -24.58 0.58
C GLY A 237 -0.54 -25.68 -0.41
N ARG A 238 -0.91 -25.38 -1.66
CA ARG A 238 -1.25 -26.35 -2.71
C ARG A 238 -0.19 -26.41 -3.82
N ASP A 239 0.10 -25.29 -4.46
CA ASP A 239 1.00 -25.20 -5.62
C ASP A 239 2.41 -24.80 -5.22
N TYR A 240 2.55 -24.09 -4.12
CA TYR A 240 3.83 -23.71 -3.51
C TYR A 240 3.70 -23.63 -1.99
N ASN A 241 4.83 -23.79 -1.30
CA ASN A 241 4.89 -23.73 0.15
C ASN A 241 6.30 -23.36 0.62
N PHE A 242 6.41 -23.02 1.89
CA PHE A 242 7.69 -22.77 2.56
C PHE A 242 7.81 -23.56 3.86
N GLN A 243 9.04 -23.82 4.26
CA GLN A 243 9.38 -24.39 5.56
C GLN A 243 10.61 -23.64 6.09
N GLY A 244 10.68 -23.43 7.40
CA GLY A 244 11.81 -22.73 8.00
C GLY A 244 12.04 -23.11 9.45
N ASP A 245 13.24 -22.82 9.93
CA ASP A 245 13.65 -22.87 11.33
C ASP A 245 13.93 -21.47 11.88
N LYS A 246 14.70 -21.33 12.94
CA LYS A 246 15.02 -20.01 13.53
C LYS A 246 16.02 -19.18 12.71
N GLN A 247 16.74 -19.78 11.76
CA GLN A 247 17.89 -19.16 11.07
C GLN A 247 17.65 -19.00 9.57
N GLN A 248 16.98 -19.98 8.95
CA GLN A 248 16.79 -20.03 7.51
C GLN A 248 15.46 -20.66 7.13
N TRP A 249 15.06 -20.42 5.90
CA TRP A 249 13.89 -21.05 5.33
C TRP A 249 14.15 -21.57 3.92
N GLY A 250 13.25 -22.39 3.44
CA GLY A 250 13.25 -22.89 2.07
C GLY A 250 11.86 -22.75 1.47
N TRP A 251 11.83 -22.67 0.15
CA TRP A 251 10.63 -22.57 -0.65
C TRP A 251 10.58 -23.71 -1.66
N ALA A 252 9.39 -24.25 -1.93
CA ALA A 252 9.16 -25.24 -2.98
C ALA A 252 7.82 -24.98 -3.69
N GLY A 253 7.79 -25.08 -5.00
CA GLY A 253 6.58 -24.92 -5.79
C GLY A 253 6.77 -25.39 -7.23
N ARG A 254 5.80 -26.14 -7.77
CA ARG A 254 5.71 -26.64 -9.14
C ARG A 254 7.05 -27.12 -9.73
N GLY A 255 7.74 -28.02 -8.98
CA GLY A 255 8.99 -28.65 -9.42
C GLY A 255 10.26 -27.82 -9.18
N ARG A 256 10.18 -26.62 -8.62
CA ARG A 256 11.33 -25.80 -8.24
C ARG A 256 11.51 -25.76 -6.73
N ARG A 257 12.76 -25.63 -6.27
CA ARG A 257 13.09 -25.56 -4.85
C ARG A 257 14.24 -24.57 -4.61
N PHE A 258 14.10 -23.80 -3.55
CA PHE A 258 15.17 -22.97 -2.98
C PHE A 258 15.38 -23.38 -1.53
N SER A 259 16.62 -23.60 -1.12
CA SER A 259 17.01 -23.96 0.24
C SER A 259 18.01 -22.96 0.77
N GLY A 260 18.09 -22.82 2.10
CA GLY A 260 19.05 -21.94 2.75
C GLY A 260 18.80 -20.46 2.41
N LEU A 261 17.54 -20.04 2.34
CA LEU A 261 17.19 -18.63 2.24
C LEU A 261 17.28 -17.99 3.63
N GLY A 262 17.98 -16.86 3.74
CA GLY A 262 17.88 -16.00 4.92
C GLY A 262 16.49 -15.40 5.03
N TYR A 263 16.03 -15.12 6.26
CA TYR A 263 14.78 -14.38 6.43
C TYR A 263 14.91 -12.98 5.84
N PRO A 264 13.84 -12.44 5.20
CA PRO A 264 13.86 -11.11 4.64
C PRO A 264 14.18 -10.03 5.67
N ALA A 265 14.81 -8.94 5.23
CA ALA A 265 15.13 -7.80 6.09
C ALA A 265 13.87 -7.12 6.68
N LEU A 266 12.73 -7.14 5.95
CA LEU A 266 11.46 -6.69 6.49
C LEU A 266 11.00 -7.64 7.59
N ARG A 267 10.75 -7.10 8.77
CA ARG A 267 10.32 -7.84 9.94
C ARG A 267 8.80 -7.92 10.02
N GLY A 268 8.28 -8.91 10.74
CA GLY A 268 6.86 -9.10 10.97
C GLY A 268 6.39 -10.52 10.65
N ALA A 269 5.30 -10.96 11.32
CA ALA A 269 4.85 -12.35 11.29
C ALA A 269 4.45 -12.85 9.90
N ASN A 270 3.90 -11.97 9.04
CA ASN A 270 3.38 -12.31 7.72
C ASN A 270 4.40 -12.09 6.58
N GLN A 271 5.62 -11.61 6.87
CA GLN A 271 6.58 -11.29 5.81
C GLN A 271 7.04 -12.50 5.01
N ILE A 272 7.10 -13.67 5.65
CA ILE A 272 7.47 -14.91 4.95
C ILE A 272 6.38 -15.38 3.97
N LEU A 273 5.09 -15.13 4.26
CA LEU A 273 3.99 -15.38 3.34
C LEU A 273 4.11 -14.49 2.10
N ASN A 274 4.35 -13.18 2.30
CA ASN A 274 4.56 -12.24 1.21
C ASN A 274 5.78 -12.63 0.36
N ALA A 275 6.91 -12.96 0.99
CA ALA A 275 8.12 -13.41 0.32
C ALA A 275 7.91 -14.73 -0.46
N SER A 276 7.14 -15.67 0.09
CA SER A 276 6.80 -16.93 -0.57
C SER A 276 5.95 -16.71 -1.84
N ALA A 277 4.96 -15.79 -1.78
CA ALA A 277 4.14 -15.43 -2.93
C ALA A 277 4.97 -14.72 -4.02
N VAL A 278 5.94 -13.88 -3.63
CA VAL A 278 6.87 -13.24 -4.57
C VAL A 278 7.71 -14.27 -5.31
N ILE A 279 8.28 -15.26 -4.61
CA ILE A 279 9.03 -16.33 -5.29
C ILE A 279 8.11 -17.10 -6.25
N ALA A 280 6.88 -17.40 -5.86
CA ALA A 280 5.92 -18.09 -6.74
C ALA A 280 5.67 -17.29 -8.03
N ALA A 281 5.44 -15.96 -7.93
CA ALA A 281 5.24 -15.08 -9.07
C ALA A 281 6.48 -15.02 -9.99
N LEU A 282 7.68 -14.86 -9.43
CA LEU A 282 8.93 -14.82 -10.18
C LEU A 282 9.23 -16.18 -10.86
N MET A 283 8.89 -17.30 -10.20
CA MET A 283 9.04 -18.62 -10.81
C MET A 283 8.04 -18.85 -11.95
N ALA A 284 6.82 -18.36 -11.83
CA ALA A 284 5.83 -18.42 -12.88
C ALA A 284 6.23 -17.52 -14.08
N LEU A 285 6.84 -16.36 -13.82
CA LEU A 285 7.36 -15.43 -14.85
C LEU A 285 8.76 -15.77 -15.35
N HIS A 286 9.38 -16.88 -14.92
CA HIS A 286 10.80 -17.18 -15.13
C HIS A 286 11.25 -17.15 -16.59
N GLN A 287 10.37 -17.45 -17.55
CA GLN A 287 10.72 -17.38 -18.98
C GLN A 287 10.90 -15.94 -19.47
N ARG A 288 10.20 -14.98 -18.90
CA ARG A 288 10.25 -13.55 -19.27
C ARG A 288 11.18 -12.74 -18.36
N LEU A 289 11.23 -13.10 -17.07
CA LEU A 289 12.03 -12.45 -16.03
C LEU A 289 12.84 -13.51 -15.26
N PRO A 290 13.89 -14.11 -15.85
CA PRO A 290 14.75 -15.06 -15.15
C PRO A 290 15.47 -14.40 -13.98
N VAL A 291 15.34 -14.97 -12.78
CA VAL A 291 16.05 -14.56 -11.57
C VAL A 291 16.82 -15.74 -11.00
N SER A 292 18.00 -15.50 -10.46
CA SER A 292 18.81 -16.54 -9.81
C SER A 292 18.46 -16.69 -8.32
N ALA A 293 18.86 -17.79 -7.71
CA ALA A 293 18.74 -17.97 -6.27
C ALA A 293 19.54 -16.92 -5.48
N GLN A 294 20.62 -16.42 -6.06
CA GLN A 294 21.44 -15.38 -5.42
C GLN A 294 20.76 -14.02 -5.48
N ASP A 295 20.07 -13.69 -6.58
CA ASP A 295 19.30 -12.45 -6.71
C ASP A 295 18.16 -12.41 -5.70
N ILE A 296 17.47 -13.54 -5.50
CA ILE A 296 16.43 -13.70 -4.46
C ILE A 296 17.02 -13.45 -3.08
N ARG A 297 18.20 -14.02 -2.74
CA ARG A 297 18.84 -13.78 -1.44
C ARG A 297 19.23 -12.32 -1.27
N ASN A 298 19.85 -11.72 -2.28
CA ASN A 298 20.28 -10.33 -2.26
C ASN A 298 19.07 -9.39 -2.09
N GLY A 299 18.01 -9.60 -2.89
CA GLY A 299 16.81 -8.80 -2.82
C GLY A 299 16.14 -8.87 -1.44
N PHE A 300 16.02 -10.06 -0.85
CA PHE A 300 15.46 -10.19 0.50
C PHE A 300 16.35 -9.55 1.59
N ALA A 301 17.67 -9.59 1.43
CA ALA A 301 18.59 -8.98 2.38
C ALA A 301 18.64 -7.46 2.31
N MET A 302 18.42 -6.88 1.12
CA MET A 302 18.58 -5.44 0.85
C MET A 302 17.26 -4.68 0.84
N VAL A 303 16.11 -5.36 0.95
CA VAL A 303 14.81 -4.71 0.88
C VAL A 303 14.60 -3.75 2.05
N GLU A 304 14.16 -2.55 1.73
CA GLU A 304 13.75 -1.54 2.70
C GLU A 304 12.32 -1.10 2.42
N LEU A 305 11.54 -0.90 3.47
CA LEU A 305 10.19 -0.34 3.38
C LEU A 305 9.85 0.38 4.70
N PRO A 306 9.87 1.70 4.71
CA PRO A 306 9.56 2.48 5.90
C PRO A 306 8.16 2.19 6.44
N GLY A 307 8.02 2.20 7.77
CA GLY A 307 6.73 2.05 8.44
C GLY A 307 6.11 0.64 8.37
N ARG A 308 6.90 -0.41 8.11
CA ARG A 308 6.46 -1.81 8.17
C ARG A 308 7.27 -2.57 9.20
N PHE A 309 6.81 -2.54 10.46
CA PHE A 309 7.54 -3.03 11.62
C PHE A 309 9.02 -2.59 11.59
N GLN A 310 9.23 -1.36 11.22
CA GLN A 310 10.56 -0.76 11.11
C GLN A 310 11.10 -0.46 12.49
N VAL A 311 12.17 -1.16 12.87
CA VAL A 311 12.87 -0.91 14.13
C VAL A 311 13.99 0.08 13.86
N LEU A 312 13.88 1.27 14.44
CA LEU A 312 14.91 2.29 14.32
C LEU A 312 16.07 2.01 15.30
N PRO A 313 17.34 2.24 14.87
CA PRO A 313 18.47 2.10 15.78
C PRO A 313 18.43 3.16 16.89
N GLY A 314 18.86 2.77 18.10
CA GLY A 314 18.92 3.66 19.26
C GLY A 314 18.25 3.07 20.50
N GLN A 315 18.28 3.84 21.59
CA GLN A 315 17.65 3.57 22.88
C GLN A 315 16.88 4.83 23.30
N PRO A 316 15.60 4.73 23.71
CA PRO A 316 14.74 3.53 23.70
C PRO A 316 14.55 2.93 22.30
N THR A 317 14.10 1.68 22.25
CA THR A 317 13.74 1.01 20.98
C THR A 317 12.50 1.67 20.37
N VAL A 318 12.59 2.12 19.11
CA VAL A 318 11.46 2.75 18.39
C VAL A 318 11.00 1.85 17.27
N VAL A 319 9.71 1.55 17.22
CA VAL A 319 9.06 0.74 16.18
C VAL A 319 8.03 1.58 15.43
N LEU A 320 8.16 1.65 14.11
CA LEU A 320 7.19 2.29 13.22
C LEU A 320 6.39 1.23 12.47
N ASP A 321 5.06 1.29 12.54
CA ASP A 321 4.18 0.39 11.80
C ASP A 321 2.87 1.10 11.40
N VAL A 322 2.48 0.99 10.13
CA VAL A 322 1.25 1.59 9.64
C VAL A 322 0.01 0.71 9.85
N ALA A 323 0.03 -0.26 10.74
CA ALA A 323 -1.11 -1.10 11.09
C ALA A 323 -2.32 -0.24 11.47
N HIS A 324 -3.44 -0.43 10.77
CA HIS A 324 -4.65 0.38 10.90
C HIS A 324 -5.96 -0.41 10.78
N ASN A 325 -5.86 -1.74 10.75
CA ASN A 325 -7.02 -2.66 10.81
C ASN A 325 -6.73 -3.79 11.81
N PRO A 326 -7.76 -4.53 12.26
CA PRO A 326 -7.60 -5.55 13.32
C PRO A 326 -6.56 -6.62 12.98
N HIS A 327 -6.50 -7.10 11.74
CA HIS A 327 -5.54 -8.12 11.31
C HIS A 327 -4.10 -7.60 11.35
N ALA A 328 -3.85 -6.39 10.84
CA ALA A 328 -2.53 -5.77 10.90
C ALA A 328 -2.10 -5.49 12.36
N ALA A 329 -3.02 -5.03 13.21
CA ALA A 329 -2.76 -4.80 14.62
C ALA A 329 -2.43 -6.10 15.38
N ALA A 330 -3.12 -7.20 15.08
CA ALA A 330 -2.80 -8.52 15.63
C ALA A 330 -1.40 -8.99 15.22
N THR A 331 -1.02 -8.76 13.96
CA THR A 331 0.33 -9.05 13.44
C THR A 331 1.39 -8.18 14.12
N LEU A 332 1.10 -6.89 14.35
CA LEU A 332 1.96 -5.98 15.10
C LEU A 332 2.17 -6.49 16.53
N GLY A 333 1.09 -6.83 17.25
CA GLY A 333 1.17 -7.38 18.61
C GLY A 333 2.05 -8.62 18.68
N GLN A 334 1.83 -9.61 17.79
CA GLN A 334 2.66 -10.82 17.71
C GLN A 334 4.15 -10.50 17.44
N SER A 335 4.40 -9.47 16.64
CA SER A 335 5.78 -9.07 16.32
C SER A 335 6.45 -8.38 17.49
N LEU A 336 5.71 -7.56 18.25
CA LEU A 336 6.19 -6.92 19.47
C LEU A 336 6.50 -7.93 20.58
N ASP A 337 5.67 -8.96 20.76
CA ASP A 337 5.90 -10.05 21.71
C ASP A 337 7.21 -10.81 21.42
N LYS A 338 7.55 -10.99 20.14
CA LYS A 338 8.78 -11.67 19.72
C LYS A 338 10.06 -10.84 19.90
N MET A 339 9.95 -9.53 20.18
CA MET A 339 11.13 -8.68 20.44
C MET A 339 11.78 -8.93 21.78
N GLY A 340 11.12 -9.66 22.67
CA GLY A 340 11.58 -9.89 24.04
C GLY A 340 11.00 -8.90 25.03
N TYR A 341 11.58 -8.89 26.25
CA TYR A 341 11.10 -8.10 27.37
C TYR A 341 11.53 -6.63 27.25
N HIS A 342 10.56 -5.73 27.42
CA HIS A 342 10.76 -4.30 27.61
C HIS A 342 10.01 -3.88 28.87
N PRO A 343 10.63 -3.11 29.81
CA PRO A 343 9.99 -2.68 31.05
C PRO A 343 8.66 -1.95 30.81
N TYR A 344 8.68 -1.00 29.87
CA TYR A 344 7.48 -0.27 29.45
C TYR A 344 7.39 -0.15 27.94
N THR A 345 6.15 -0.15 27.45
CA THR A 345 5.81 0.12 26.04
C THR A 345 4.92 1.35 25.94
N TYR A 346 5.40 2.37 25.23
CA TYR A 346 4.68 3.61 24.95
C TYR A 346 4.10 3.51 23.55
N ALA A 347 2.80 3.67 23.38
CA ALA A 347 2.14 3.69 22.07
C ALA A 347 1.79 5.11 21.67
N ILE A 348 2.23 5.54 20.48
CA ILE A 348 1.72 6.75 19.82
C ILE A 348 0.68 6.29 18.82
N PHE A 349 -0.59 6.60 19.11
CA PHE A 349 -1.74 6.07 18.40
C PHE A 349 -2.63 7.17 17.82
N GLY A 350 -2.76 7.16 16.51
CA GLY A 350 -3.71 8.00 15.76
C GLY A 350 -4.34 7.19 14.65
N ALA A 351 -5.66 7.31 14.46
CA ALA A 351 -6.42 6.47 13.53
C ALA A 351 -7.43 7.28 12.72
N MET A 352 -7.86 6.72 11.58
CA MET A 352 -8.99 7.26 10.80
C MET A 352 -10.31 6.89 11.48
N ALA A 353 -11.32 7.77 11.39
CA ALA A 353 -12.63 7.60 12.04
C ALA A 353 -13.45 6.44 11.44
N ASP A 354 -13.20 6.11 10.17
CA ASP A 354 -13.86 5.02 9.43
C ASP A 354 -13.31 3.63 9.73
N LYS A 355 -12.29 3.51 10.59
CA LYS A 355 -11.67 2.21 10.92
C LYS A 355 -12.26 1.57 12.17
N ASP A 356 -12.14 0.25 12.26
CA ASP A 356 -12.47 -0.51 13.48
C ASP A 356 -11.42 -0.26 14.57
N ILE A 357 -11.57 0.89 15.26
CA ILE A 357 -10.62 1.35 16.28
C ILE A 357 -10.51 0.35 17.43
N GLU A 358 -11.62 -0.26 17.84
CA GLU A 358 -11.64 -1.25 18.94
C GLU A 358 -10.88 -2.52 18.55
N GLY A 359 -11.10 -3.02 17.34
CA GLY A 359 -10.38 -4.17 16.81
C GLY A 359 -8.87 -3.90 16.62
N VAL A 360 -8.47 -2.65 16.34
CA VAL A 360 -7.06 -2.23 16.28
C VAL A 360 -6.42 -2.16 17.66
N ILE A 361 -7.12 -1.66 18.68
CA ILE A 361 -6.60 -1.52 20.05
C ILE A 361 -6.47 -2.89 20.73
N LYS A 362 -7.49 -3.75 20.59
CA LYS A 362 -7.64 -5.00 21.34
C LYS A 362 -6.40 -5.90 21.39
N PRO A 363 -5.68 -6.17 20.28
CA PRO A 363 -4.49 -7.01 20.31
C PRO A 363 -3.31 -6.43 21.09
N LEU A 364 -3.33 -5.13 21.40
CA LEU A 364 -2.22 -4.39 21.99
C LEU A 364 -2.46 -4.01 23.45
N LEU A 365 -3.67 -4.25 24.00
CA LEU A 365 -4.05 -3.86 25.36
C LEU A 365 -3.11 -4.40 26.44
N ASN A 366 -2.62 -5.64 26.29
CA ASN A 366 -1.73 -6.28 27.27
C ASN A 366 -0.24 -6.03 26.99
N ILE A 367 0.09 -5.27 25.94
CA ILE A 367 1.45 -5.00 25.50
C ILE A 367 1.83 -3.57 25.79
N VAL A 368 0.86 -2.65 25.74
CA VAL A 368 1.06 -1.22 25.85
C VAL A 368 0.73 -0.73 27.24
N ASP A 369 1.67 -0.07 27.89
CA ASP A 369 1.52 0.53 29.22
C ASP A 369 1.02 1.97 29.14
N PHE A 370 1.56 2.76 28.18
CA PHE A 370 1.23 4.17 27.99
C PHE A 370 0.64 4.41 26.60
N TRP A 371 -0.57 4.95 26.54
CA TRP A 371 -1.28 5.28 25.31
C TRP A 371 -1.28 6.79 25.06
N PHE A 372 -0.55 7.25 24.08
CA PHE A 372 -0.49 8.62 23.64
C PHE A 372 -1.35 8.77 22.40
N CYS A 373 -2.61 9.18 22.63
CA CYS A 373 -3.59 9.43 21.58
C CYS A 373 -3.30 10.76 20.89
N THR A 374 -3.29 10.80 19.56
CA THR A 374 -2.91 11.99 18.82
C THR A 374 -3.93 12.35 17.74
N ASP A 375 -4.17 13.65 17.55
CA ASP A 375 -4.85 14.17 16.37
C ASP A 375 -3.98 14.04 15.12
N LEU A 376 -4.60 13.98 13.95
CA LEU A 376 -3.93 13.85 12.66
C LEU A 376 -4.38 14.96 11.69
N PRO A 377 -3.51 15.42 10.77
CA PRO A 377 -3.77 16.54 9.88
C PRO A 377 -4.69 16.15 8.70
N THR A 378 -5.84 15.57 8.99
CA THR A 378 -6.84 15.22 7.98
C THR A 378 -8.25 15.24 8.58
N PRO A 379 -9.27 15.71 7.84
CA PRO A 379 -10.65 15.74 8.31
C PRO A 379 -11.24 14.33 8.54
N ARG A 380 -10.61 13.29 8.01
CA ARG A 380 -11.03 11.89 8.21
C ARG A 380 -10.50 11.27 9.50
N ALA A 381 -9.67 11.96 10.26
CA ALA A 381 -9.10 11.44 11.49
C ALA A 381 -10.15 11.30 12.60
N ALA A 382 -10.02 10.26 13.41
CA ALA A 382 -10.71 10.20 14.69
C ALA A 382 -10.01 11.20 15.65
N PRO A 383 -10.78 12.08 16.32
CA PRO A 383 -10.20 12.98 17.31
C PRO A 383 -9.48 12.21 18.41
N ALA A 384 -8.32 12.67 18.84
CA ALA A 384 -7.52 12.04 19.90
C ALA A 384 -8.32 11.82 21.20
N LYS A 385 -9.23 12.74 21.52
CA LYS A 385 -10.18 12.60 22.65
C LYS A 385 -11.10 11.40 22.48
N SER A 386 -11.59 11.12 21.29
CA SER A 386 -12.45 9.95 21.02
C SER A 386 -11.68 8.64 21.12
N LEU A 387 -10.40 8.63 20.68
CA LEU A 387 -9.50 7.49 20.85
C LEU A 387 -9.26 7.19 22.34
N ALA A 388 -9.01 8.23 23.14
CA ALA A 388 -8.84 8.10 24.59
C ALA A 388 -10.09 7.54 25.27
N GLN A 389 -11.28 8.06 24.94
CA GLN A 389 -12.55 7.56 25.46
C GLN A 389 -12.79 6.08 25.10
N LYS A 390 -12.39 5.67 23.88
CA LYS A 390 -12.51 4.27 23.48
C LYS A 390 -11.59 3.38 24.33
N LEU A 391 -10.34 3.79 24.57
CA LEU A 391 -9.39 3.07 25.44
C LEU A 391 -9.94 2.96 26.89
N GLU A 392 -10.49 4.04 27.43
CA GLU A 392 -11.14 4.04 28.76
C GLU A 392 -12.29 3.02 28.82
N SER A 393 -13.13 2.97 27.79
CA SER A 393 -14.26 2.01 27.71
C SER A 393 -13.78 0.56 27.63
N MET A 394 -12.55 0.33 27.14
CA MET A 394 -11.89 -0.98 27.07
C MET A 394 -11.08 -1.31 28.34
N GLY A 395 -11.12 -0.46 29.37
CA GLY A 395 -10.51 -0.71 30.69
C GLY A 395 -9.12 -0.13 30.89
N VAL A 396 -8.59 0.62 29.93
CA VAL A 396 -7.32 1.34 30.11
C VAL A 396 -7.60 2.56 31.01
N LYS A 397 -6.86 2.67 32.13
CA LYS A 397 -7.09 3.75 33.08
C LYS A 397 -6.45 5.07 32.58
N PRO A 398 -7.08 6.24 32.85
CA PRO A 398 -6.40 7.52 32.71
C PRO A 398 -5.15 7.56 33.57
N LYS A 399 -4.13 8.32 33.14
CA LYS A 399 -2.86 8.41 33.82
C LYS A 399 -3.04 8.97 35.27
N ASN A 400 -2.81 8.10 36.26
CA ASN A 400 -2.78 8.45 37.67
C ASN A 400 -1.46 8.00 38.31
N GLY A 401 -0.31 8.56 37.84
CA GLY A 401 1.00 8.24 38.40
C GLY A 401 2.00 7.63 37.39
N ALA A 402 2.95 6.83 37.90
CA ALA A 402 4.08 6.28 37.11
C ALA A 402 3.72 4.99 36.33
N ASP A 403 2.58 4.34 36.62
CA ASP A 403 2.35 2.94 36.23
C ASP A 403 1.58 2.74 34.92
N GLY A 404 1.48 3.75 34.06
CA GLY A 404 0.77 3.66 32.79
C GLY A 404 -0.39 4.64 32.63
N GLY A 405 -1.10 4.61 31.50
CA GLY A 405 -2.29 5.39 31.29
C GLY A 405 -2.44 6.04 29.92
N ILE A 406 -3.41 6.95 29.81
CA ILE A 406 -3.81 7.62 28.56
C ILE A 406 -3.44 9.10 28.66
N GLU A 407 -2.83 9.64 27.59
CA GLU A 407 -2.54 11.06 27.42
C GLU A 407 -2.90 11.51 26.00
N ILE A 408 -3.33 12.77 25.81
CA ILE A 408 -3.84 13.30 24.53
C ILE A 408 -2.88 14.36 24.01
N PHE A 409 -2.64 14.34 22.69
CA PHE A 409 -1.71 15.25 22.01
C PHE A 409 -2.33 15.81 20.72
N GLU A 410 -1.96 17.04 20.37
CA GLU A 410 -2.42 17.74 19.17
C GLU A 410 -1.82 17.18 17.87
N ASN A 411 -0.68 16.47 17.94
CA ASN A 411 -0.03 15.87 16.79
C ASN A 411 0.97 14.76 17.19
N PRO A 412 1.35 13.86 16.25
CA PRO A 412 2.25 12.75 16.54
C PRO A 412 3.65 13.16 17.01
N ALA A 413 4.14 14.34 16.57
CA ALA A 413 5.47 14.83 16.97
C ALA A 413 5.53 15.14 18.46
N LEU A 414 4.52 15.84 19.00
CA LEU A 414 4.43 16.14 20.45
C LEU A 414 4.29 14.88 21.29
N ALA A 415 3.47 13.92 20.83
CA ALA A 415 3.34 12.62 21.48
C ALA A 415 4.69 11.88 21.52
N TYR A 416 5.44 11.90 20.43
CA TYR A 416 6.76 11.26 20.32
C TYR A 416 7.80 11.94 21.22
N GLN A 417 7.85 13.27 21.26
CA GLN A 417 8.73 14.02 22.17
C GLN A 417 8.46 13.66 23.64
N LYS A 418 7.17 13.57 23.99
CA LYS A 418 6.76 13.18 25.34
C LYS A 418 7.20 11.76 25.68
N ALA A 419 6.98 10.81 24.76
CA ALA A 419 7.41 9.42 24.91
C ALA A 419 8.93 9.35 25.14
N LEU A 420 9.73 10.04 24.31
CA LEU A 420 11.18 10.10 24.46
C LEU A 420 11.63 10.68 25.81
N SER A 421 10.90 11.67 26.35
CA SER A 421 11.22 12.29 27.64
C SER A 421 10.93 11.39 28.84
N MET A 422 10.11 10.36 28.66
CA MET A 422 9.68 9.44 29.72
C MET A 422 10.35 8.08 29.65
N ALA A 423 10.61 7.59 28.43
CA ALA A 423 11.14 6.25 28.20
C ALA A 423 12.61 6.14 28.66
N GLY A 424 12.91 5.08 29.38
CA GLY A 424 14.27 4.66 29.69
C GLY A 424 14.92 3.87 28.54
N GLU A 425 16.22 3.60 28.67
CA GLU A 425 16.99 2.89 27.61
C GLU A 425 16.43 1.51 27.25
N GLY A 426 15.86 0.79 28.22
CA GLY A 426 15.28 -0.55 28.04
C GLY A 426 13.85 -0.55 27.50
N ASP A 427 13.21 0.61 27.44
CA ASP A 427 11.81 0.73 27.03
C ASP A 427 11.61 0.68 25.52
N ARG A 428 10.34 0.60 25.12
CA ARG A 428 9.94 0.55 23.71
C ARG A 428 8.88 1.62 23.42
N ILE A 429 9.04 2.31 22.29
CA ILE A 429 8.05 3.25 21.74
C ILE A 429 7.52 2.66 20.44
N VAL A 430 6.19 2.51 20.31
CA VAL A 430 5.52 1.97 19.14
C VAL A 430 4.63 3.05 18.53
N ILE A 431 4.82 3.34 17.25
CA ILE A 431 4.06 4.33 16.50
C ILE A 431 3.18 3.59 15.49
N PHE A 432 1.84 3.72 15.61
CA PHE A 432 0.94 2.98 14.73
C PHE A 432 -0.47 3.59 14.63
N GLY A 433 -1.36 2.93 13.86
CA GLY A 433 -2.77 3.25 13.70
C GLY A 433 -3.10 3.97 12.39
N SER A 434 -2.12 4.61 11.75
CA SER A 434 -2.30 5.29 10.47
C SER A 434 -0.96 5.61 9.81
N PHE A 435 -0.96 5.75 8.48
CA PHE A 435 0.17 6.34 7.75
C PHE A 435 0.50 7.74 8.26
N TYR A 436 -0.51 8.57 8.56
CA TYR A 436 -0.31 9.92 9.09
C TYR A 436 0.37 9.94 10.47
N THR A 437 0.09 8.96 11.32
CA THR A 437 0.75 8.86 12.63
C THR A 437 2.24 8.60 12.45
N VAL A 438 2.58 7.64 11.61
CA VAL A 438 3.97 7.28 11.30
C VAL A 438 4.68 8.43 10.59
N ALA A 439 4.05 9.03 9.57
CA ALA A 439 4.59 10.15 8.81
C ALA A 439 4.90 11.37 9.70
N GLY A 440 4.00 11.71 10.64
CA GLY A 440 4.22 12.84 11.56
C GLY A 440 5.44 12.66 12.47
N VAL A 441 5.68 11.43 12.94
CA VAL A 441 6.90 11.12 13.72
C VAL A 441 8.15 11.10 12.83
N MET A 442 8.07 10.53 11.62
CA MET A 442 9.19 10.49 10.69
C MET A 442 9.62 11.91 10.25
N ALA A 443 8.65 12.77 9.89
CA ALA A 443 8.93 14.17 9.54
C ALA A 443 9.63 14.92 10.67
N TYR A 444 9.15 14.74 11.92
CA TYR A 444 9.81 15.35 13.07
C TYR A 444 11.25 14.86 13.22
N ARG A 445 11.51 13.55 13.11
CA ARG A 445 12.87 12.99 13.23
C ARG A 445 13.80 13.49 12.14
N ASN A 446 13.33 13.55 10.89
CA ASN A 446 14.13 14.07 9.77
C ASN A 446 14.55 15.52 10.00
N ASN A 447 13.64 16.36 10.53
CA ASN A 447 13.94 17.76 10.85
C ASN A 447 14.93 17.94 12.04
N GLN A 448 15.11 16.92 12.88
CA GLN A 448 16.09 16.96 13.98
C GLN A 448 17.48 16.45 13.54
N ALA A 449 17.56 15.72 12.42
CA ALA A 449 18.81 15.17 11.88
C ALA A 449 19.58 16.16 11.00
N HIS A 450 18.97 17.30 10.67
CA HIS A 450 19.53 18.44 9.95
C HIS A 450 19.73 19.64 10.89
#